data_ba61909363f60bf142dee71e912cf813
#
_entry.id   ba61909363f60bf142dee71e912cf813
#
_cell.length_a   1.000
_cell.length_b   1.000
_cell.length_c   1.000
_cell.angle_alpha   90.00
_cell.angle_beta   90.00
_cell.angle_gamma   90.00
#
_symmetry.space_group_name_H-M   'P 1'
#
loop_
_entity.id
_entity.type
_entity.pdbx_description
1 polymer ?
#
loop_
_entity_poly.entity_id
_entity_poly.type
_entity_poly.pdbx_seq_one_letter_code
_entity_poly.pdbx_strand_id
1 'polypeptide(L)'
;MKKIVTAMIAGMMVCSAINAQSLKIVNTFGGDSDSTGGSDLFSFEKQKDEDGNLKNGFANTTRVSDRLQMDVSDKYFDARVRMEVATINLNGKESTMRLRGYGRFKPVDQLNIIAGNDFSTKVPVNAGYMAASDDYAKNARLLQNGFGAVSNWAFGDEKNITMNLAGGVKGTDGSFSNKDKLGLDFGFNFSVKNLVSFGGSFQNVTGNQFTAGVFAGFNAVENLTLNAGYIYNDTDTDYLPKAAKNALMVTAGYNLKEAGVFAGADVISGLEGDSIPLQTNVRLTYKVNDSLTAGVKAKVSTMLGSESALKADVYPNLTYNLQNKMGSVTTGVRVSADKNGVTKFAVPFSWKCTIAEIKK
;
A
#
# COMPACT_ATOMS: atom_id res chain seq x y z
N MET A 1 21.06 -4.88 17.87
CA MET A 1 20.99 -4.46 16.47
C MET A 1 19.90 -3.42 16.18
N LYS A 2 18.62 -3.61 16.56
CA LYS A 2 17.56 -2.58 16.32
C LYS A 2 17.94 -1.18 16.82
N LYS A 3 18.48 -1.07 18.04
CA LYS A 3 18.92 0.22 18.62
C LYS A 3 20.09 0.86 17.86
N ILE A 4 21.01 0.04 17.32
CA ILE A 4 22.17 0.53 16.56
C ILE A 4 21.72 1.04 15.19
N VAL A 5 20.85 0.30 14.49
CA VAL A 5 20.27 0.74 13.20
C VAL A 5 19.45 2.02 13.40
N THR A 6 18.64 2.11 14.44
CA THR A 6 17.88 3.31 14.77
C THR A 6 18.80 4.49 15.08
N ALA A 7 19.87 4.27 15.86
CA ALA A 7 20.85 5.32 16.17
C ALA A 7 21.65 5.75 14.93
N MET A 8 22.01 4.82 14.03
CA MET A 8 22.66 5.15 12.76
C MET A 8 21.73 5.93 11.83
N ILE A 9 20.47 5.53 11.72
CA ILE A 9 19.47 6.27 10.94
C ILE A 9 19.28 7.66 11.53
N ALA A 10 19.11 7.79 12.85
CA ALA A 10 18.98 9.07 13.52
C ALA A 10 20.24 9.95 13.36
N GLY A 11 21.43 9.36 13.50
CA GLY A 11 22.69 10.05 13.29
C GLY A 11 22.88 10.53 11.86
N MET A 12 22.60 9.67 10.88
CA MET A 12 22.62 10.06 9.45
C MET A 12 21.60 11.16 9.14
N MET A 13 20.43 11.14 9.79
CA MET A 13 19.41 12.19 9.60
C MET A 13 19.85 13.53 10.15
N VAL A 14 20.46 13.55 11.34
CA VAL A 14 20.99 14.81 11.93
C VAL A 14 22.09 15.37 11.02
N CYS A 15 23.02 14.55 10.57
CA CYS A 15 24.08 14.98 9.64
C CYS A 15 23.54 15.44 8.29
N SER A 16 22.53 14.74 7.75
CA SER A 16 21.90 15.07 6.48
C SER A 16 21.03 16.33 6.58
N ALA A 17 20.36 16.55 7.72
CA ALA A 17 19.50 17.72 7.92
C ALA A 17 20.30 19.05 7.88
N ILE A 18 21.57 19.02 8.27
CA ILE A 18 22.45 20.21 8.24
C ILE A 18 22.78 20.63 6.79
N ASN A 19 22.90 19.65 5.87
CA ASN A 19 23.24 19.88 4.45
C ASN A 19 22.11 19.51 3.48
N ALA A 20 20.94 19.12 4.00
CA ALA A 20 19.83 18.69 3.17
C ALA A 20 19.36 19.80 2.24
N GLN A 21 19.08 19.42 0.99
CA GLN A 21 18.41 20.28 0.01
C GLN A 21 16.93 20.42 0.31
N SER A 22 16.33 19.43 0.97
CA SER A 22 14.96 19.51 1.43
C SER A 22 14.72 18.76 2.73
N LEU A 23 13.84 19.32 3.56
CA LEU A 23 13.27 18.70 4.74
C LEU A 23 11.75 18.80 4.66
N LYS A 24 11.04 17.72 4.86
CA LYS A 24 9.59 17.69 4.89
C LYS A 24 9.09 16.91 6.12
N ILE A 25 8.19 17.54 6.87
CA ILE A 25 7.53 16.93 8.03
C ILE A 25 6.03 16.85 7.75
N VAL A 26 5.48 15.64 7.83
CA VAL A 26 4.07 15.37 7.58
C VAL A 26 3.47 14.64 8.78
N ASN A 27 2.35 15.13 9.27
CA ASN A 27 1.50 14.40 10.19
C ASN A 27 0.31 13.78 9.43
N THR A 28 -0.07 12.57 9.78
CA THR A 28 -1.25 11.89 9.27
C THR A 28 -2.02 11.31 10.46
N PHE A 29 -3.04 12.02 10.88
CA PHE A 29 -4.01 11.55 11.87
C PHE A 29 -5.09 10.72 11.17
N GLY A 30 -5.46 9.61 11.73
CA GLY A 30 -6.48 8.75 11.15
C GLY A 30 -5.95 7.74 10.12
N GLY A 31 -4.65 7.72 9.84
CA GLY A 31 -4.06 6.86 8.82
C GLY A 31 -4.40 7.32 7.39
N ASP A 32 -3.96 6.57 6.40
CA ASP A 32 -4.39 6.78 5.02
C ASP A 32 -5.82 6.23 4.87
N SER A 33 -6.75 7.07 4.48
CA SER A 33 -8.15 6.71 4.24
C SER A 33 -8.33 5.64 3.16
N ASP A 34 -7.27 5.39 2.38
CA ASP A 34 -7.23 4.38 1.33
C ASP A 34 -6.85 2.99 1.85
N SER A 35 -6.26 2.90 3.04
CA SER A 35 -5.97 1.61 3.66
C SER A 35 -7.20 1.09 4.40
N THR A 36 -7.46 -0.21 4.29
CA THR A 36 -8.48 -0.92 5.08
C THR A 36 -8.21 -0.86 6.59
N GLY A 37 -7.11 -0.24 7.00
CA GLY A 37 -6.66 -0.05 8.38
C GLY A 37 -6.71 1.39 8.89
N GLY A 38 -7.36 2.33 8.18
CA GLY A 38 -7.55 3.71 8.62
C GLY A 38 -8.33 3.81 9.93
N SER A 39 -8.24 4.97 10.59
CA SER A 39 -9.02 5.24 11.81
C SER A 39 -10.49 5.31 11.48
N ASP A 40 -11.24 4.48 12.16
CA ASP A 40 -12.68 4.54 12.19
C ASP A 40 -13.06 5.30 13.47
N LEU A 41 -13.35 6.62 13.39
CA LEU A 41 -13.65 7.46 14.56
C LEU A 41 -14.90 7.00 15.29
N PHE A 42 -15.91 6.56 14.60
CA PHE A 42 -17.08 5.92 15.19
C PHE A 42 -17.23 4.59 14.46
N SER A 43 -16.91 3.50 15.12
CA SER A 43 -16.99 2.17 14.55
C SER A 43 -17.76 1.23 15.45
N PHE A 44 -18.75 0.59 14.86
CA PHE A 44 -19.60 -0.39 15.51
C PHE A 44 -19.60 -1.65 14.65
N GLU A 45 -19.28 -2.78 15.25
CA GLU A 45 -19.17 -4.05 14.56
C GLU A 45 -19.89 -5.16 15.34
N LYS A 46 -20.61 -6.02 14.64
CA LYS A 46 -21.20 -7.21 15.25
C LYS A 46 -20.11 -8.14 15.73
N GLN A 47 -20.17 -8.51 16.99
CA GLN A 47 -19.26 -9.49 17.57
C GLN A 47 -19.63 -10.89 17.13
N LYS A 48 -18.66 -11.78 17.13
CA LYS A 48 -18.89 -13.22 16.93
C LYS A 48 -18.89 -13.93 18.28
N ASP A 49 -19.68 -14.98 18.41
CA ASP A 49 -19.57 -15.94 19.50
C ASP A 49 -18.38 -16.91 19.30
N GLU A 50 -18.22 -17.84 20.22
CA GLU A 50 -17.13 -18.83 20.17
C GLU A 50 -17.27 -19.77 18.96
N ASP A 51 -18.48 -19.97 18.47
CA ASP A 51 -18.80 -20.77 17.28
C ASP A 51 -18.68 -19.98 15.97
N GLY A 52 -18.37 -18.67 16.04
CA GLY A 52 -18.19 -17.78 14.89
C GLY A 52 -19.49 -17.17 14.35
N ASN A 53 -20.66 -17.39 15.01
CA ASN A 53 -21.92 -16.78 14.62
C ASN A 53 -21.99 -15.31 15.07
N LEU A 54 -22.72 -14.48 14.31
CA LEU A 54 -22.90 -13.08 14.66
C LEU A 54 -23.85 -12.95 15.87
N LYS A 55 -23.36 -12.28 16.91
CA LYS A 55 -24.18 -11.91 18.08
C LYS A 55 -25.19 -10.82 17.70
N ASN A 56 -26.28 -10.76 18.42
CA ASN A 56 -27.21 -9.64 18.35
C ASN A 56 -26.55 -8.38 18.95
N GLY A 57 -26.67 -7.25 18.24
CA GLY A 57 -26.12 -5.99 18.66
C GLY A 57 -24.73 -5.71 18.10
N PHE A 58 -24.30 -4.46 18.27
CA PHE A 58 -23.02 -3.95 17.80
C PHE A 58 -22.14 -3.54 19.00
N ALA A 59 -20.88 -3.93 18.96
CA ALA A 59 -19.89 -3.43 19.91
C ALA A 59 -19.11 -2.26 19.31
N ASN A 60 -18.69 -1.33 20.16
CA ASN A 60 -17.83 -0.23 19.75
C ASN A 60 -16.42 -0.77 19.43
N THR A 61 -15.97 -0.54 18.21
CA THR A 61 -14.64 -0.90 17.71
C THR A 61 -13.84 0.33 17.25
N THR A 62 -14.18 1.49 17.78
CA THR A 62 -13.52 2.77 17.47
C THR A 62 -12.02 2.68 17.73
N ARG A 63 -11.24 3.09 16.75
CA ARG A 63 -9.78 3.13 16.84
C ARG A 63 -9.24 4.38 16.16
N VAL A 64 -8.15 4.89 16.70
CA VAL A 64 -7.44 6.05 16.17
C VAL A 64 -6.00 5.68 15.91
N SER A 65 -5.43 6.15 14.85
CA SER A 65 -3.99 6.06 14.56
C SER A 65 -3.42 7.44 14.28
N ASP A 66 -2.16 7.62 14.60
CA ASP A 66 -1.42 8.84 14.26
C ASP A 66 -0.05 8.49 13.72
N ARG A 67 0.43 9.27 12.76
CA ARG A 67 1.72 9.08 12.12
C ARG A 67 2.42 10.41 11.94
N LEU A 68 3.60 10.50 12.51
CA LEU A 68 4.54 11.58 12.21
C LEU A 68 5.64 11.03 11.29
N GLN A 69 5.85 11.68 10.15
CA GLN A 69 6.86 11.32 9.16
C GLN A 69 7.79 12.49 8.91
N MET A 70 9.08 12.23 8.90
CA MET A 70 10.11 13.16 8.50
C MET A 70 10.90 12.59 7.32
N ASP A 71 10.94 13.34 6.23
CA ASP A 71 11.71 13.05 5.04
C ASP A 71 12.84 14.08 4.89
N VAL A 72 14.03 13.59 4.62
CA VAL A 72 15.23 14.42 4.34
C VAL A 72 15.76 13.98 3.00
N SER A 73 16.12 14.92 2.13
CA SER A 73 16.67 14.60 0.81
C SER A 73 17.76 15.58 0.43
N ASP A 74 18.83 15.05 -0.18
CA ASP A 74 19.80 15.79 -0.95
C ASP A 74 20.13 15.06 -2.28
N LYS A 75 21.14 15.56 -2.99
CA LYS A 75 21.58 14.99 -4.27
C LYS A 75 21.99 13.51 -4.16
N TYR A 76 22.66 13.14 -3.06
CA TYR A 76 23.29 11.82 -2.92
C TYR A 76 22.62 10.93 -1.88
N PHE A 77 21.73 11.50 -1.08
CA PHE A 77 21.15 10.78 0.05
C PHE A 77 19.70 11.18 0.31
N ASP A 78 18.86 10.19 0.59
CA ASP A 78 17.53 10.40 1.16
C ASP A 78 17.38 9.57 2.42
N ALA A 79 16.61 10.07 3.36
CA ALA A 79 16.20 9.28 4.51
C ALA A 79 14.75 9.59 4.90
N ARG A 80 14.11 8.62 5.51
CA ARG A 80 12.79 8.75 6.12
C ARG A 80 12.81 8.16 7.52
N VAL A 81 12.20 8.87 8.47
CA VAL A 81 11.77 8.28 9.74
C VAL A 81 10.28 8.49 9.90
N ARG A 82 9.63 7.46 10.38
CA ARG A 82 8.20 7.43 10.63
C ARG A 82 7.95 6.87 12.03
N MET A 83 7.26 7.64 12.85
CA MET A 83 6.72 7.22 14.13
C MET A 83 5.22 7.03 13.97
N GLU A 84 4.73 5.84 14.28
CA GLU A 84 3.32 5.50 14.16
C GLU A 84 2.80 5.03 15.52
N VAL A 85 1.72 5.64 15.97
CA VAL A 85 0.84 5.03 16.96
C VAL A 85 -0.18 4.24 16.18
N ALA A 86 0.04 2.94 16.08
CA ALA A 86 -0.68 2.09 15.12
C ALA A 86 -2.15 1.90 15.49
N THR A 87 -2.49 1.95 16.78
CA THR A 87 -3.87 1.87 17.24
C THR A 87 -3.97 2.41 18.64
N ILE A 88 -4.76 3.46 18.85
CA ILE A 88 -5.29 3.81 20.15
C ILE A 88 -6.70 3.21 20.16
N ASN A 89 -6.88 2.11 20.87
CA ASN A 89 -8.19 1.52 21.05
C ASN A 89 -8.85 2.19 22.27
N LEU A 90 -9.90 2.93 22.03
CA LEU A 90 -10.63 3.64 23.11
C LEU A 90 -11.31 2.67 24.10
N ASN A 91 -11.34 1.39 23.81
CA ASN A 91 -11.87 0.33 24.67
C ASN A 91 -10.82 -0.30 25.61
N GLY A 92 -9.69 0.38 25.86
CA GLY A 92 -8.70 -0.05 26.86
C GLY A 92 -7.72 -1.14 26.43
N LYS A 93 -7.65 -1.47 25.12
CA LYS A 93 -6.60 -2.37 24.61
C LYS A 93 -5.32 -1.57 24.31
N GLU A 94 -4.19 -2.25 24.45
CA GLU A 94 -2.86 -1.66 24.30
C GLU A 94 -2.66 -0.92 22.99
N SER A 95 -2.10 0.27 23.07
CA SER A 95 -1.63 1.01 21.92
C SER A 95 -0.24 0.51 21.52
N THR A 96 -0.02 0.25 20.24
CA THR A 96 1.29 -0.12 19.72
C THR A 96 1.97 1.07 19.06
N MET A 97 3.16 1.40 19.53
CA MET A 97 4.02 2.38 18.88
C MET A 97 5.04 1.67 17.99
N ARG A 98 5.16 2.13 16.76
CA ARG A 98 6.11 1.60 15.77
C ARG A 98 7.03 2.71 15.30
N LEU A 99 8.33 2.44 15.32
CA LEU A 99 9.34 3.28 14.69
C LEU A 99 9.84 2.58 13.43
N ARG A 100 9.75 3.27 12.29
CA ARG A 100 10.20 2.77 10.99
C ARG A 100 11.07 3.82 10.32
N GLY A 101 11.95 3.37 9.43
CA GLY A 101 12.75 4.29 8.65
C GLY A 101 13.62 3.59 7.64
N TYR A 102 14.17 4.37 6.72
CA TYR A 102 15.16 3.92 5.76
C TYR A 102 16.19 5.02 5.48
N GLY A 103 17.35 4.59 5.01
CA GLY A 103 18.34 5.42 4.33
C GLY A 103 18.56 4.94 2.91
N ARG A 104 18.70 5.87 1.97
CA ARG A 104 18.99 5.60 0.57
C ARG A 104 20.17 6.44 0.11
N PHE A 105 21.22 5.78 -0.36
CA PHE A 105 22.39 6.41 -0.95
C PHE A 105 22.34 6.30 -2.47
N LYS A 106 22.64 7.38 -3.16
CA LYS A 106 22.59 7.55 -4.61
C LYS A 106 23.99 7.89 -5.14
N PRO A 107 24.87 6.86 -5.32
CA PRO A 107 26.23 7.12 -5.80
C PRO A 107 26.26 7.69 -7.21
N VAL A 108 25.30 7.31 -8.03
CA VAL A 108 25.04 7.82 -9.38
C VAL A 108 23.54 7.90 -9.62
N ASP A 109 23.09 8.64 -10.61
CA ASP A 109 21.67 8.86 -10.90
C ASP A 109 20.89 7.56 -11.16
N GLN A 110 21.55 6.56 -11.73
CA GLN A 110 20.92 5.28 -12.08
C GLN A 110 20.90 4.28 -10.94
N LEU A 111 21.65 4.47 -9.85
CA LEU A 111 21.80 3.47 -8.79
C LEU A 111 21.41 4.03 -7.43
N ASN A 112 20.55 3.29 -6.75
CA ASN A 112 20.17 3.57 -5.36
C ASN A 112 20.52 2.36 -4.50
N ILE A 113 21.26 2.57 -3.42
CA ILE A 113 21.57 1.58 -2.38
C ILE A 113 20.72 1.92 -1.17
N ILE A 114 19.99 0.94 -0.64
CA ILE A 114 18.92 1.18 0.30
C ILE A 114 18.99 0.22 1.47
N ALA A 115 18.75 0.74 2.67
CA ALA A 115 18.65 -0.06 3.90
C ALA A 115 17.56 0.50 4.81
N GLY A 116 16.79 -0.38 5.45
CA GLY A 116 15.80 0.03 6.44
C GLY A 116 14.65 -0.93 6.64
N ASN A 117 13.67 -0.48 7.42
CA ASN A 117 12.46 -1.24 7.74
C ASN A 117 11.14 -0.51 7.36
N ASP A 118 11.20 0.66 6.77
CA ASP A 118 10.04 1.38 6.20
C ASP A 118 10.19 1.52 4.68
N PHE A 119 10.96 0.64 4.11
CA PHE A 119 11.30 0.70 2.73
C PHE A 119 10.66 -0.45 1.98
N SER A 120 9.86 -0.14 1.01
CA SER A 120 9.49 -1.05 -0.04
C SER A 120 9.90 -0.42 -1.35
N THR A 121 10.86 -0.99 -2.06
CA THR A 121 10.88 -0.73 -3.49
C THR A 121 9.61 -1.30 -4.06
N LYS A 122 8.74 -0.43 -4.42
CA LYS A 122 7.90 -0.75 -5.55
C LYS A 122 8.88 -0.79 -6.74
N VAL A 123 9.29 -1.97 -7.16
CA VAL A 123 9.57 -2.07 -8.58
C VAL A 123 8.29 -1.54 -9.20
N PRO A 124 8.33 -0.56 -10.09
CA PRO A 124 7.13 0.05 -10.62
C PRO A 124 6.39 -0.98 -11.47
N VAL A 125 5.80 -1.92 -10.79
CA VAL A 125 4.79 -2.78 -11.34
C VAL A 125 3.52 -1.98 -11.18
N ASN A 126 2.85 -1.71 -12.29
CA ASN A 126 1.52 -1.13 -12.26
C ASN A 126 0.56 -2.12 -11.60
N ALA A 127 0.56 -2.13 -10.29
CA ALA A 127 -0.28 -3.01 -9.49
C ALA A 127 -1.69 -2.44 -9.30
N GLY A 128 -2.27 -1.86 -10.33
CA GLY A 128 -3.65 -1.40 -10.30
C GLY A 128 -3.91 -0.14 -9.47
N TYR A 129 -5.14 0.34 -9.48
CA TYR A 129 -5.56 1.61 -8.86
C TYR A 129 -6.32 1.44 -7.55
N MET A 130 -6.61 0.22 -7.12
CA MET A 130 -7.65 -0.04 -6.13
C MET A 130 -7.12 -0.74 -4.89
N ALA A 131 -7.97 -0.90 -3.88
CA ALA A 131 -7.62 -1.53 -2.60
C ALA A 131 -7.14 -3.00 -2.77
N ALA A 132 -7.61 -3.72 -3.76
CA ALA A 132 -7.07 -5.03 -4.13
C ALA A 132 -5.62 -4.92 -4.60
N SER A 133 -5.27 -3.83 -5.28
CA SER A 133 -3.90 -3.56 -5.68
C SER A 133 -3.00 -3.27 -4.48
N ASP A 134 -3.53 -2.85 -3.33
CA ASP A 134 -2.73 -2.71 -2.12
C ASP A 134 -2.35 -4.08 -1.54
N ASP A 135 -3.26 -5.03 -1.51
CA ASP A 135 -2.96 -6.42 -1.12
C ASP A 135 -2.01 -7.06 -2.14
N TYR A 136 -2.23 -6.79 -3.41
CA TYR A 136 -1.39 -7.22 -4.50
C TYR A 136 -0.03 -6.52 -4.51
N ALA A 137 0.01 -5.22 -4.24
CA ALA A 137 1.24 -4.45 -4.11
C ALA A 137 2.12 -4.92 -2.96
N LYS A 138 1.58 -5.58 -1.95
CA LYS A 138 2.38 -6.23 -0.89
C LYS A 138 3.20 -7.37 -1.45
N ASN A 139 2.68 -8.12 -2.39
CA ASN A 139 3.40 -9.18 -3.10
C ASN A 139 4.46 -8.63 -4.08
N ALA A 140 4.33 -7.37 -4.50
CA ALA A 140 5.31 -6.67 -5.33
C ALA A 140 6.29 -5.80 -4.53
N ARG A 141 6.19 -5.78 -3.20
CA ARG A 141 7.07 -4.99 -2.33
C ARG A 141 8.34 -5.76 -2.03
N LEU A 142 9.40 -5.38 -2.73
CA LEU A 142 10.73 -5.90 -2.48
C LEU A 142 11.41 -5.18 -1.32
N LEU A 143 12.33 -5.88 -0.65
CA LEU A 143 13.26 -5.30 0.33
C LEU A 143 12.60 -4.66 1.57
N GLN A 144 11.41 -5.11 1.96
CA GLN A 144 10.87 -4.73 3.27
C GLN A 144 11.79 -5.28 4.37
N ASN A 145 12.25 -4.43 5.30
CA ASN A 145 13.19 -4.79 6.35
C ASN A 145 14.50 -5.39 5.81
N GLY A 146 15.12 -4.71 4.82
CA GLY A 146 16.25 -5.26 4.13
C GLY A 146 17.35 -4.27 3.76
N PHE A 147 18.28 -4.80 3.00
CA PHE A 147 19.36 -4.08 2.34
C PHE A 147 19.41 -4.51 0.88
N GLY A 148 19.52 -3.56 -0.04
CA GLY A 148 19.60 -3.89 -1.46
C GLY A 148 19.90 -2.69 -2.34
N ALA A 149 19.77 -2.91 -3.64
CA ALA A 149 19.99 -1.90 -4.66
C ALA A 149 18.83 -1.86 -5.65
N VAL A 150 18.59 -0.67 -6.19
CA VAL A 150 17.67 -0.43 -7.30
C VAL A 150 18.40 0.35 -8.36
N SER A 151 18.36 -0.12 -9.59
CA SER A 151 18.86 0.60 -10.75
C SER A 151 17.72 1.04 -11.66
N ASN A 152 17.86 2.23 -12.23
CA ASN A 152 16.87 2.85 -13.11
C ASN A 152 17.57 3.35 -14.37
N TRP A 153 17.12 2.86 -15.50
CA TRP A 153 17.70 3.18 -16.79
C TRP A 153 16.63 3.74 -17.72
N ALA A 154 17.00 4.73 -18.52
CA ALA A 154 16.14 5.29 -19.54
C ALA A 154 16.90 5.35 -20.86
N PHE A 155 16.25 4.90 -21.92
CA PHE A 155 16.83 4.73 -23.26
C PHE A 155 15.96 5.45 -24.29
N GLY A 156 16.54 5.70 -25.49
CA GLY A 156 15.91 6.41 -26.60
C GLY A 156 16.07 7.94 -26.45
N ASP A 157 15.91 8.65 -27.54
CA ASP A 157 16.13 10.10 -27.62
C ASP A 157 15.22 10.90 -26.66
N GLU A 158 13.99 10.41 -26.45
CA GLU A 158 13.03 11.00 -25.52
C GLU A 158 12.94 10.26 -24.17
N LYS A 159 13.88 9.35 -23.89
CA LYS A 159 13.82 8.47 -22.70
C LYS A 159 12.47 7.73 -22.60
N ASN A 160 11.95 7.31 -23.76
CA ASN A 160 10.64 6.67 -23.87
C ASN A 160 10.64 5.19 -23.47
N ILE A 161 11.82 4.58 -23.32
CA ILE A 161 12.00 3.22 -22.81
C ILE A 161 12.65 3.30 -21.42
N THR A 162 12.05 2.67 -20.43
CA THR A 162 12.63 2.59 -19.09
C THR A 162 12.79 1.15 -18.64
N MET A 163 13.87 0.89 -17.94
CA MET A 163 14.15 -0.40 -17.29
C MET A 163 14.55 -0.14 -15.83
N ASN A 164 13.94 -0.88 -14.92
CA ASN A 164 14.26 -0.84 -13.51
C ASN A 164 14.58 -2.25 -13.04
N LEU A 165 15.65 -2.40 -12.29
CA LEU A 165 16.05 -3.63 -11.65
C LEU A 165 16.20 -3.40 -10.16
N ALA A 166 15.75 -4.35 -9.35
CA ALA A 166 15.91 -4.31 -7.91
C ALA A 166 16.35 -5.68 -7.40
N GLY A 167 17.21 -5.69 -6.41
CA GLY A 167 17.64 -6.93 -5.77
C GLY A 167 18.26 -6.66 -4.40
N GLY A 168 18.18 -7.66 -3.52
CA GLY A 168 18.78 -7.56 -2.21
C GLY A 168 18.32 -8.63 -1.23
N VAL A 169 18.68 -8.43 0.02
CA VAL A 169 18.42 -9.35 1.14
C VAL A 169 17.48 -8.72 2.12
N LYS A 170 16.49 -9.46 2.57
CA LYS A 170 15.61 -9.05 3.67
C LYS A 170 15.59 -10.07 4.80
N GLY A 171 15.32 -9.62 6.02
CA GLY A 171 14.98 -10.49 7.14
C GLY A 171 13.49 -10.79 7.13
N THR A 172 13.09 -12.06 7.09
CA THR A 172 11.68 -12.47 7.04
C THR A 172 10.94 -12.19 8.36
N ASP A 173 11.66 -12.13 9.47
CA ASP A 173 11.14 -11.76 10.80
C ASP A 173 11.60 -10.36 11.28
N GLY A 174 12.14 -9.55 10.38
CA GLY A 174 12.75 -8.26 10.71
C GLY A 174 14.10 -8.35 11.41
N SER A 175 14.76 -9.51 11.38
CA SER A 175 16.08 -9.77 11.95
C SER A 175 17.04 -10.29 10.87
N PHE A 176 18.27 -9.77 10.89
CA PHE A 176 19.38 -10.28 10.09
C PHE A 176 20.26 -11.29 10.86
N SER A 177 19.89 -11.62 12.09
CA SER A 177 20.71 -12.45 12.96
C SER A 177 20.57 -13.95 12.71
N ASN A 178 19.49 -14.35 12.05
CA ASN A 178 19.25 -15.77 11.73
C ASN A 178 19.32 -15.96 10.21
N LYS A 179 20.32 -16.71 9.74
CA LYS A 179 20.52 -17.02 8.33
C LYS A 179 19.34 -17.75 7.69
N ASP A 180 18.62 -18.57 8.47
CA ASP A 180 17.48 -19.36 8.00
C ASP A 180 16.21 -18.49 7.78
N LYS A 181 16.29 -17.21 8.18
CA LYS A 181 15.24 -16.22 8.01
C LYS A 181 15.65 -15.07 7.07
N LEU A 182 16.71 -15.27 6.29
CA LEU A 182 17.11 -14.35 5.24
C LEU A 182 16.48 -14.78 3.92
N GLY A 183 15.82 -13.85 3.25
CA GLY A 183 15.27 -14.05 1.91
C GLY A 183 15.98 -13.17 0.89
N LEU A 184 16.20 -13.69 -0.30
CA LEU A 184 16.60 -12.91 -1.46
C LEU A 184 15.35 -12.40 -2.18
N ASP A 185 15.32 -11.10 -2.44
CA ASP A 185 14.31 -10.45 -3.24
C ASP A 185 14.92 -9.99 -4.57
N PHE A 186 14.18 -10.18 -5.65
CA PHE A 186 14.54 -9.70 -6.97
C PHE A 186 13.30 -9.15 -7.69
N GLY A 187 13.48 -8.10 -8.49
CA GLY A 187 12.42 -7.57 -9.32
C GLY A 187 12.92 -6.77 -10.50
N PHE A 188 12.09 -6.70 -11.51
CA PHE A 188 12.35 -5.91 -12.71
C PHE A 188 11.09 -5.25 -13.22
N ASN A 189 11.27 -4.17 -13.97
CA ASN A 189 10.22 -3.54 -14.76
C ASN A 189 10.82 -3.00 -16.04
N PHE A 190 10.10 -3.19 -17.13
CA PHE A 190 10.36 -2.61 -18.43
C PHE A 190 9.12 -1.86 -18.91
N SER A 191 9.30 -0.67 -19.45
CA SER A 191 8.17 0.15 -19.87
C SER A 191 8.51 0.93 -21.13
N VAL A 192 7.59 0.95 -22.06
CA VAL A 192 7.55 1.86 -23.20
C VAL A 192 6.47 2.91 -22.92
N LYS A 193 6.88 4.18 -22.86
CA LYS A 193 5.99 5.30 -22.52
C LYS A 193 4.78 5.34 -23.44
N ASN A 194 3.62 5.50 -22.86
CA ASN A 194 2.33 5.55 -23.56
C ASN A 194 2.02 4.32 -24.41
N LEU A 195 2.57 3.15 -24.07
CA LEU A 195 2.30 1.93 -24.82
C LEU A 195 2.08 0.74 -23.88
N VAL A 196 3.15 0.19 -23.35
CA VAL A 196 3.11 -1.02 -22.51
C VAL A 196 4.09 -0.95 -21.37
N SER A 197 3.79 -1.65 -20.29
CA SER A 197 4.72 -1.99 -19.24
C SER A 197 4.65 -3.47 -18.92
N PHE A 198 5.75 -4.02 -18.43
CA PHE A 198 5.83 -5.42 -18.08
C PHE A 198 6.86 -5.57 -16.96
N GLY A 199 6.56 -6.36 -15.96
CA GLY A 199 7.46 -6.51 -14.84
C GLY A 199 7.17 -7.73 -13.99
N GLY A 200 8.07 -7.98 -13.04
CA GLY A 200 7.95 -9.04 -12.08
C GLY A 200 8.63 -8.73 -10.77
N SER A 201 8.16 -9.38 -9.72
CA SER A 201 8.76 -9.38 -8.40
C SER A 201 8.81 -10.80 -7.84
N PHE A 202 9.94 -11.16 -7.26
CA PHE A 202 10.22 -12.47 -6.68
C PHE A 202 10.76 -12.22 -5.29
N GLN A 203 10.08 -12.71 -4.27
CA GLN A 203 10.43 -12.48 -2.87
C GLN A 203 10.77 -13.79 -2.19
N ASN A 204 11.72 -13.75 -1.27
CA ASN A 204 12.17 -14.92 -0.53
C ASN A 204 12.60 -16.09 -1.45
N VAL A 205 13.30 -15.81 -2.54
CA VAL A 205 13.70 -16.81 -3.54
C VAL A 205 14.50 -17.98 -2.92
N THR A 206 15.19 -17.73 -1.82
CA THR A 206 15.99 -18.73 -1.09
C THR A 206 15.30 -19.24 0.18
N GLY A 207 14.10 -18.78 0.48
CA GLY A 207 13.39 -19.06 1.74
C GLY A 207 12.15 -19.94 1.57
N ASN A 208 11.56 -20.33 2.69
CA ASN A 208 10.38 -21.18 2.76
C ASN A 208 9.05 -20.47 2.48
N GLN A 209 9.08 -19.19 2.13
CA GLN A 209 7.89 -18.35 1.91
C GLN A 209 8.02 -17.60 0.59
N PHE A 210 8.19 -18.35 -0.48
CA PHE A 210 8.34 -17.76 -1.81
C PHE A 210 7.07 -17.09 -2.28
N THR A 211 7.21 -15.88 -2.80
CA THR A 211 6.13 -15.12 -3.43
C THR A 211 6.62 -14.56 -4.74
N ALA A 212 5.84 -14.71 -5.80
CA ALA A 212 6.14 -14.15 -7.11
C ALA A 212 4.93 -13.44 -7.69
N GLY A 213 5.19 -12.40 -8.48
CA GLY A 213 4.17 -11.72 -9.27
C GLY A 213 4.75 -11.28 -10.61
N VAL A 214 4.02 -11.51 -11.69
CA VAL A 214 4.33 -10.99 -13.03
C VAL A 214 3.15 -10.17 -13.54
N PHE A 215 3.44 -9.07 -14.24
CA PHE A 215 2.46 -8.04 -14.55
C PHE A 215 2.69 -7.47 -15.92
N ALA A 216 1.60 -7.15 -16.62
CA ALA A 216 1.60 -6.39 -17.86
C ALA A 216 0.61 -5.24 -17.78
N GLY A 217 0.98 -4.09 -18.30
CA GLY A 217 0.14 -2.91 -18.38
C GLY A 217 0.06 -2.38 -19.81
N PHE A 218 -1.11 -1.91 -20.19
CA PHE A 218 -1.37 -1.28 -21.47
C PHE A 218 -1.89 0.15 -21.25
N ASN A 219 -1.18 1.13 -21.82
CA ASN A 219 -1.43 2.56 -21.63
C ASN A 219 -1.44 3.32 -22.98
N ALA A 220 -1.70 2.63 -24.10
CA ALA A 220 -1.68 3.25 -25.44
C ALA A 220 -2.92 4.11 -25.72
N VAL A 221 -4.00 3.89 -24.97
CA VAL A 221 -5.21 4.71 -25.07
C VAL A 221 -5.18 5.80 -24.02
N GLU A 222 -5.34 7.04 -24.45
CA GLU A 222 -5.32 8.18 -23.53
C GLU A 222 -6.39 8.02 -22.44
N ASN A 223 -6.00 8.37 -21.21
CA ASN A 223 -6.85 8.28 -20.01
C ASN A 223 -7.31 6.86 -19.62
N LEU A 224 -7.00 5.83 -20.41
CA LEU A 224 -7.29 4.43 -20.09
C LEU A 224 -6.02 3.75 -19.56
N THR A 225 -6.15 3.02 -18.48
CA THR A 225 -5.13 2.10 -17.99
C THR A 225 -5.73 0.71 -17.82
N LEU A 226 -5.07 -0.27 -18.43
CA LEU A 226 -5.40 -1.68 -18.27
C LEU A 226 -4.18 -2.41 -17.75
N ASN A 227 -4.35 -3.21 -16.70
CA ASN A 227 -3.29 -4.05 -16.18
C ASN A 227 -3.81 -5.47 -15.95
N ALA A 228 -2.94 -6.43 -16.17
CA ALA A 228 -3.18 -7.82 -15.83
C ALA A 228 -1.95 -8.37 -15.10
N GLY A 229 -2.15 -9.33 -14.22
CA GLY A 229 -1.06 -9.95 -13.50
C GLY A 229 -1.41 -11.31 -12.97
N TYR A 230 -0.37 -12.10 -12.75
CA TYR A 230 -0.42 -13.40 -12.10
C TYR A 230 0.40 -13.34 -10.83
N ILE A 231 -0.12 -13.89 -9.74
CA ILE A 231 0.56 -14.01 -8.45
C ILE A 231 0.65 -15.48 -8.06
N TYR A 232 1.82 -15.83 -7.57
CA TYR A 232 2.05 -17.04 -6.78
C TYR A 232 2.44 -16.65 -5.36
N ASN A 233 1.81 -17.25 -4.35
CA ASN A 233 2.10 -16.99 -2.95
C ASN A 233 2.09 -18.31 -2.17
N ASP A 234 3.24 -18.78 -1.71
CA ASP A 234 3.40 -19.99 -0.92
C ASP A 234 3.28 -19.72 0.60
N THR A 235 2.80 -18.56 0.97
CA THR A 235 2.61 -18.20 2.38
C THR A 235 1.15 -18.34 2.78
N ASP A 236 0.86 -18.83 4.00
CA ASP A 236 -0.46 -18.79 4.63
C ASP A 236 -0.92 -17.37 4.98
N THR A 237 -0.62 -16.40 4.11
CA THR A 237 -0.94 -15.01 4.39
C THR A 237 -2.35 -14.67 3.98
N ASP A 238 -3.02 -13.86 4.79
CA ASP A 238 -4.38 -13.32 4.61
C ASP A 238 -4.55 -12.40 3.38
N TYR A 239 -3.62 -12.41 2.40
CA TYR A 239 -3.60 -11.48 1.27
C TYR A 239 -4.51 -11.87 0.12
N LEU A 240 -4.74 -13.14 -0.03
CA LEU A 240 -5.85 -13.66 -0.83
C LEU A 240 -6.84 -14.28 0.14
N PRO A 241 -8.14 -14.28 -0.16
CA PRO A 241 -9.09 -15.02 0.65
C PRO A 241 -8.53 -16.43 0.79
N LYS A 242 -8.30 -16.85 2.01
CA LYS A 242 -7.65 -18.11 2.40
C LYS A 242 -7.93 -19.23 1.39
N ALA A 243 -6.94 -19.69 0.70
CA ALA A 243 -6.89 -20.97 0.00
C ALA A 243 -6.23 -20.94 -1.39
N ALA A 244 -6.04 -19.81 -2.06
CA ALA A 244 -5.43 -19.86 -3.39
C ALA A 244 -3.95 -19.45 -3.32
N LYS A 245 -3.04 -20.38 -3.66
CA LYS A 245 -1.64 -20.06 -3.87
C LYS A 245 -1.44 -19.28 -5.17
N ASN A 246 -2.33 -19.46 -6.13
CA ASN A 246 -2.30 -18.88 -7.46
C ASN A 246 -3.49 -17.94 -7.68
N ALA A 247 -3.26 -16.76 -8.22
CA ALA A 247 -4.32 -15.83 -8.54
C ALA A 247 -4.03 -15.02 -9.81
N LEU A 248 -5.09 -14.63 -10.49
CA LEU A 248 -5.07 -13.64 -11.56
C LEU A 248 -5.66 -12.32 -11.05
N MET A 249 -5.09 -11.21 -11.50
CA MET A 249 -5.66 -9.88 -11.32
C MET A 249 -5.82 -9.18 -12.65
N VAL A 250 -6.94 -8.49 -12.81
CA VAL A 250 -7.17 -7.55 -13.91
C VAL A 250 -7.62 -6.23 -13.31
N THR A 251 -7.03 -5.13 -13.78
CA THR A 251 -7.39 -3.77 -13.39
C THR A 251 -7.72 -2.96 -14.64
N ALA A 252 -8.81 -2.20 -14.56
CA ALA A 252 -9.16 -1.19 -15.55
C ALA A 252 -9.42 0.15 -14.85
N GLY A 253 -8.90 1.24 -15.41
CA GLY A 253 -9.15 2.60 -14.91
C GLY A 253 -9.28 3.59 -16.05
N TYR A 254 -10.28 4.47 -15.96
CA TYR A 254 -10.51 5.53 -16.92
C TYR A 254 -10.63 6.89 -16.24
N ASN A 255 -9.91 7.87 -16.77
CA ASN A 255 -9.85 9.22 -16.20
C ASN A 255 -10.42 10.25 -17.18
N LEU A 256 -11.67 10.63 -17.00
CA LEU A 256 -12.33 11.72 -17.73
C LEU A 256 -11.88 13.08 -17.16
N LYS A 257 -10.68 13.52 -17.55
CA LYS A 257 -10.03 14.73 -16.98
C LYS A 257 -10.90 15.99 -17.09
N GLU A 258 -11.55 16.19 -18.23
CA GLU A 258 -12.40 17.35 -18.49
C GLU A 258 -13.64 17.37 -17.58
N ALA A 259 -14.21 16.22 -17.30
CA ALA A 259 -15.35 16.08 -16.39
C ALA A 259 -14.92 15.96 -14.91
N GLY A 260 -13.65 15.86 -14.62
CA GLY A 260 -13.14 15.62 -13.26
C GLY A 260 -13.55 14.27 -12.69
N VAL A 261 -13.82 13.27 -13.53
CA VAL A 261 -14.31 11.94 -13.12
C VAL A 261 -13.20 10.91 -13.34
N PHE A 262 -12.97 10.09 -12.32
CA PHE A 262 -12.21 8.85 -12.43
C PHE A 262 -13.10 7.66 -12.08
N ALA A 263 -13.08 6.62 -12.91
CA ALA A 263 -13.69 5.33 -12.63
C ALA A 263 -12.67 4.21 -12.79
N GLY A 264 -12.66 3.27 -11.88
CA GLY A 264 -11.75 2.13 -11.94
C GLY A 264 -12.29 0.90 -11.23
N ALA A 265 -11.84 -0.26 -11.66
CA ALA A 265 -12.17 -1.53 -11.06
C ALA A 265 -10.98 -2.49 -11.10
N ASP A 266 -10.86 -3.31 -10.07
CA ASP A 266 -9.95 -4.45 -10.00
C ASP A 266 -10.76 -5.72 -9.76
N VAL A 267 -10.34 -6.80 -10.41
CA VAL A 267 -10.83 -8.15 -10.12
C VAL A 267 -9.64 -9.04 -9.82
N ILE A 268 -9.69 -9.75 -8.69
CA ILE A 268 -8.72 -10.78 -8.32
C ILE A 268 -9.46 -12.09 -8.16
N SER A 269 -9.00 -13.14 -8.82
CA SER A 269 -9.54 -14.48 -8.72
C SER A 269 -8.44 -15.48 -8.40
N GLY A 270 -8.67 -16.33 -7.40
CA GLY A 270 -7.89 -17.55 -7.23
C GLY A 270 -8.07 -18.48 -8.41
N LEU A 271 -7.10 -19.37 -8.65
CA LEU A 271 -7.11 -20.28 -9.79
C LEU A 271 -7.22 -21.74 -9.41
N GLU A 272 -7.28 -22.04 -8.12
CA GLU A 272 -7.25 -23.42 -7.62
C GLU A 272 -8.11 -23.62 -6.37
N GLY A 273 -8.46 -24.87 -6.13
CA GLY A 273 -9.28 -25.31 -4.99
C GLY A 273 -10.75 -25.53 -5.38
N ASP A 274 -11.48 -26.25 -4.50
CA ASP A 274 -12.92 -26.51 -4.67
C ASP A 274 -13.78 -25.25 -4.50
N SER A 275 -13.19 -24.23 -3.90
CA SER A 275 -13.80 -22.91 -3.69
C SER A 275 -12.86 -21.83 -4.18
N ILE A 276 -13.24 -21.13 -5.24
CA ILE A 276 -12.43 -20.11 -5.89
C ILE A 276 -12.70 -18.74 -5.24
N PRO A 277 -11.72 -18.14 -4.56
CA PRO A 277 -11.86 -16.79 -4.03
C PRO A 277 -11.93 -15.76 -5.16
N LEU A 278 -12.95 -14.91 -5.11
CA LEU A 278 -13.13 -13.79 -6.03
C LEU A 278 -13.28 -12.50 -5.24
N GLN A 279 -12.51 -11.48 -5.59
CA GLN A 279 -12.63 -10.14 -5.04
C GLN A 279 -12.72 -9.12 -6.15
N THR A 280 -13.70 -8.24 -6.05
CA THR A 280 -13.87 -7.10 -6.94
C THR A 280 -13.84 -5.82 -6.14
N ASN A 281 -13.07 -4.83 -6.59
CA ASN A 281 -13.06 -3.49 -6.03
C ASN A 281 -13.44 -2.49 -7.12
N VAL A 282 -14.25 -1.51 -6.74
CA VAL A 282 -14.67 -0.42 -7.62
C VAL A 282 -14.35 0.90 -6.95
N ARG A 283 -13.88 1.85 -7.72
CA ARG A 283 -13.68 3.23 -7.28
C ARG A 283 -14.25 4.19 -8.31
N LEU A 284 -15.06 5.11 -7.80
CA LEU A 284 -15.51 6.27 -8.54
C LEU A 284 -15.11 7.53 -7.77
N THR A 285 -14.54 8.52 -8.44
CA THR A 285 -14.29 9.83 -7.84
C THR A 285 -14.75 10.93 -8.79
N TYR A 286 -15.26 12.00 -8.19
CA TYR A 286 -15.70 13.20 -8.91
C TYR A 286 -15.11 14.43 -8.23
N LYS A 287 -14.37 15.23 -8.98
CA LYS A 287 -13.82 16.51 -8.56
C LYS A 287 -14.94 17.56 -8.62
N VAL A 288 -15.55 17.84 -7.48
CA VAL A 288 -16.65 18.83 -7.37
C VAL A 288 -16.12 20.24 -7.67
N ASN A 289 -14.94 20.56 -7.14
CA ASN A 289 -14.16 21.77 -7.42
C ASN A 289 -12.69 21.53 -7.06
N ASP A 290 -11.85 22.57 -7.11
CA ASP A 290 -10.42 22.45 -6.85
C ASP A 290 -10.05 21.97 -5.45
N SER A 291 -10.93 22.20 -4.48
CA SER A 291 -10.69 21.82 -3.09
C SER A 291 -11.48 20.57 -2.67
N LEU A 292 -12.57 20.22 -3.35
CA LEU A 292 -13.46 19.15 -2.92
C LEU A 292 -13.57 18.05 -3.95
N THR A 293 -13.36 16.82 -3.50
CA THR A 293 -13.57 15.59 -4.28
C THR A 293 -14.55 14.68 -3.54
N ALA A 294 -15.60 14.25 -4.23
CA ALA A 294 -16.48 13.19 -3.76
C ALA A 294 -16.02 11.84 -4.31
N GLY A 295 -16.18 10.78 -3.56
CA GLY A 295 -15.79 9.44 -3.97
C GLY A 295 -16.67 8.34 -3.41
N VAL A 296 -16.67 7.21 -4.10
CA VAL A 296 -17.22 5.95 -3.61
C VAL A 296 -16.20 4.85 -3.87
N LYS A 297 -15.94 4.05 -2.86
CA LYS A 297 -15.19 2.80 -2.97
C LYS A 297 -16.10 1.66 -2.58
N ALA A 298 -16.06 0.57 -3.31
CA ALA A 298 -16.77 -0.64 -2.97
C ALA A 298 -15.84 -1.83 -3.14
N LYS A 299 -15.88 -2.75 -2.20
CA LYS A 299 -15.18 -4.03 -2.23
C LYS A 299 -16.22 -5.13 -2.05
N VAL A 300 -16.26 -6.06 -2.96
CA VAL A 300 -17.07 -7.27 -2.86
C VAL A 300 -16.15 -8.47 -2.92
N SER A 301 -16.29 -9.39 -1.99
CA SER A 301 -15.54 -10.64 -1.99
C SER A 301 -16.49 -11.81 -1.76
N THR A 302 -16.21 -12.92 -2.46
CA THR A 302 -17.00 -14.15 -2.37
C THR A 302 -16.09 -15.35 -2.60
N MET A 303 -16.63 -16.54 -2.31
CA MET A 303 -16.04 -17.83 -2.67
C MET A 303 -16.98 -18.50 -3.68
N LEU A 304 -16.53 -18.69 -4.91
CA LEU A 304 -17.28 -19.44 -5.91
C LEU A 304 -17.17 -20.94 -5.60
N GLY A 305 -18.28 -21.66 -5.70
CA GLY A 305 -18.32 -23.11 -5.42
C GLY A 305 -18.58 -23.49 -3.96
N SER A 306 -18.65 -22.52 -3.03
CA SER A 306 -19.05 -22.77 -1.64
C SER A 306 -20.31 -22.00 -1.26
N GLU A 307 -21.07 -22.50 -0.28
CA GLU A 307 -22.19 -21.74 0.25
C GLU A 307 -21.71 -20.42 0.88
N SER A 308 -22.02 -19.35 0.19
CA SER A 308 -22.21 -17.98 0.69
C SER A 308 -21.14 -17.40 1.64
N ALA A 309 -19.95 -17.13 1.11
CA ALA A 309 -18.99 -16.24 1.75
C ALA A 309 -19.06 -14.78 1.23
N LEU A 310 -20.23 -14.34 0.77
CA LEU A 310 -20.39 -12.97 0.23
C LEU A 310 -20.13 -11.95 1.34
N LYS A 311 -19.21 -11.04 1.07
CA LYS A 311 -18.95 -9.84 1.88
C LYS A 311 -18.90 -8.62 0.98
N ALA A 312 -19.50 -7.56 1.42
CA ALA A 312 -19.46 -6.26 0.75
C ALA A 312 -19.01 -5.17 1.73
N ASP A 313 -18.21 -4.25 1.25
CA ASP A 313 -17.78 -3.05 1.98
C ASP A 313 -17.97 -1.86 1.04
N VAL A 314 -18.72 -0.85 1.47
CA VAL A 314 -19.00 0.34 0.68
C VAL A 314 -18.63 1.57 1.48
N TYR A 315 -17.88 2.46 0.85
CA TYR A 315 -17.35 3.67 1.47
C TYR A 315 -17.53 4.90 0.57
N PRO A 316 -18.72 5.56 0.61
CA PRO A 316 -18.83 6.92 0.11
C PRO A 316 -18.02 7.86 1.00
N ASN A 317 -17.30 8.78 0.39
CA ASN A 317 -16.40 9.69 1.08
C ASN A 317 -16.28 11.05 0.40
N LEU A 318 -15.83 12.03 1.18
CA LEU A 318 -15.48 13.36 0.74
C LEU A 318 -14.05 13.66 1.14
N THR A 319 -13.28 14.21 0.22
CA THR A 319 -11.92 14.69 0.47
C THR A 319 -11.87 16.19 0.22
N TYR A 320 -11.49 16.94 1.23
CA TYR A 320 -11.24 18.37 1.15
C TYR A 320 -9.73 18.63 1.17
N ASN A 321 -9.23 19.27 0.12
CA ASN A 321 -7.83 19.69 0.01
C ASN A 321 -7.65 21.05 0.65
N LEU A 322 -6.74 21.15 1.62
CA LEU A 322 -6.41 22.38 2.29
C LEU A 322 -5.68 23.34 1.33
N GLN A 323 -5.88 24.64 1.54
CA GLN A 323 -5.22 25.66 0.75
C GLN A 323 -3.71 25.51 0.80
N ASN A 324 -3.02 26.05 -0.23
CA ASN A 324 -1.56 26.04 -0.34
C ASN A 324 -0.92 24.63 -0.28
N LYS A 325 -1.64 23.58 -0.66
CA LYS A 325 -1.16 22.19 -0.64
C LYS A 325 -0.70 21.72 0.76
N MET A 326 -1.18 22.35 1.82
CA MET A 326 -0.80 21.99 3.18
C MET A 326 -1.34 20.63 3.64
N GLY A 327 -2.26 20.03 2.90
CA GLY A 327 -2.77 18.71 3.23
C GLY A 327 -4.20 18.47 2.77
N SER A 328 -4.83 17.47 3.37
CA SER A 328 -6.22 17.10 3.07
C SER A 328 -6.93 16.51 4.28
N VAL A 329 -8.23 16.64 4.29
CA VAL A 329 -9.14 15.96 5.21
C VAL A 329 -10.05 15.05 4.41
N THR A 330 -10.14 13.78 4.78
CA THR A 330 -11.05 12.82 4.17
C THR A 330 -11.95 12.21 5.24
N THR A 331 -13.23 12.17 4.97
CA THR A 331 -14.23 11.51 5.82
C THR A 331 -15.34 10.91 4.97
N GLY A 332 -16.14 10.04 5.57
CA GLY A 332 -17.27 9.42 4.91
C GLY A 332 -17.99 8.42 5.81
N VAL A 333 -18.77 7.56 5.23
CA VAL A 333 -19.49 6.49 5.92
C VAL A 333 -19.06 5.17 5.31
N ARG A 334 -18.63 4.21 6.15
CA ARG A 334 -18.34 2.85 5.72
C ARG A 334 -19.40 1.90 6.24
N VAL A 335 -19.93 1.10 5.36
CA VAL A 335 -20.87 0.03 5.71
C VAL A 335 -20.31 -1.28 5.18
N SER A 336 -20.15 -2.26 6.06
CA SER A 336 -19.82 -3.62 5.67
C SER A 336 -21.00 -4.54 5.93
N ALA A 337 -21.24 -5.47 5.01
CA ALA A 337 -22.32 -6.43 5.09
C ALA A 337 -21.83 -7.83 4.64
N ASP A 338 -22.49 -8.86 5.13
CA ASP A 338 -22.40 -10.22 4.64
C ASP A 338 -23.82 -10.77 4.33
N LYS A 339 -23.92 -12.04 4.04
CA LYS A 339 -25.23 -12.71 3.77
C LYS A 339 -26.28 -12.52 4.88
N ASN A 340 -25.86 -12.22 6.11
CA ASN A 340 -26.72 -12.06 7.27
C ASN A 340 -27.06 -10.58 7.54
N GLY A 341 -26.70 -9.67 6.62
CA GLY A 341 -26.99 -8.24 6.72
C GLY A 341 -25.76 -7.40 7.12
N VAL A 342 -26.02 -6.22 7.65
CA VAL A 342 -24.95 -5.27 8.05
C VAL A 342 -24.16 -5.82 9.22
N THR A 343 -22.83 -5.89 9.04
CA THR A 343 -21.88 -6.40 10.05
C THR A 343 -21.05 -5.31 10.67
N LYS A 344 -20.83 -4.18 9.95
CA LYS A 344 -20.07 -3.04 10.44
C LYS A 344 -20.65 -1.73 9.91
N PHE A 345 -20.62 -0.72 10.76
CA PHE A 345 -20.84 0.68 10.42
C PHE A 345 -19.70 1.51 11.01
N ALA A 346 -19.12 2.40 10.20
CA ALA A 346 -18.03 3.25 10.68
C ALA A 346 -18.05 4.62 10.00
N VAL A 347 -17.47 5.62 10.67
CA VAL A 347 -17.14 6.92 10.10
C VAL A 347 -15.61 7.02 10.04
N PRO A 348 -14.99 6.62 8.92
CA PRO A 348 -13.57 6.82 8.71
C PRO A 348 -13.24 8.30 8.65
N PHE A 349 -12.09 8.64 9.23
CA PHE A 349 -11.57 10.00 9.23
C PHE A 349 -10.06 9.96 9.03
N SER A 350 -9.56 10.82 8.16
CA SER A 350 -8.14 11.02 7.94
C SER A 350 -7.85 12.50 7.76
N TRP A 351 -6.84 12.97 8.48
CA TRP A 351 -6.29 14.31 8.30
C TRP A 351 -4.80 14.19 8.02
N LYS A 352 -4.38 14.62 6.85
CA LYS A 352 -2.98 14.69 6.46
C LYS A 352 -2.57 16.16 6.37
N CYS A 353 -1.50 16.53 7.06
CA CYS A 353 -0.99 17.89 7.10
C CYS A 353 0.53 17.91 6.91
N THR A 354 1.02 18.79 6.04
CA THR A 354 2.45 19.14 5.98
C THR A 354 2.73 20.21 7.03
N ILE A 355 3.44 19.83 8.10
CA ILE A 355 3.78 20.71 9.23
C ILE A 355 4.90 21.67 8.83
N ALA A 356 5.90 21.18 8.11
CA ALA A 356 7.02 21.94 7.62
C ALA A 356 7.54 21.39 6.30
N GLU A 357 7.91 22.26 5.39
CA GLU A 357 8.63 21.93 4.16
C GLU A 357 9.65 23.04 3.91
N ILE A 358 10.93 22.67 3.93
CA ILE A 358 12.06 23.56 3.67
C ILE A 358 12.76 23.03 2.42
N LYS A 359 12.95 23.90 1.44
CA LYS A 359 13.75 23.65 0.23
C LYS A 359 14.82 24.73 0.17
N LYS A 360 16.07 24.32 -0.01
CA LYS A 360 17.20 25.21 -0.24
C LYS A 360 17.46 25.36 -1.72
#